data_0ce3f57e593f3623d1eedd4bf85694e7
#
_entry.id   0ce3f57e593f3623d1eedd4bf85694e7
#
_cell.length_a   1.000
_cell.length_b   1.000
_cell.length_c   1.000
_cell.angle_alpha   90.00
_cell.angle_beta   90.00
_cell.angle_gamma   90.00
#
_symmetry.space_group_name_H-M   'P 1'
#
loop_
_entity.id
_entity.type
_entity.pdbx_description
1 polymer ?
#
loop_
_entity_poly.entity_id
_entity_poly.type
_entity_poly.pdbx_seq_one_letter_code
_entity_poly.pdbx_strand_id
1 'polypeptide(L)'
;MTEEQKQNAGILDLSFDFACRITRLYQYLTEDSSDKEFVMSKQVYRSGTSIGANAREAKHAQSDADFLNKYSISYKEADETDYWLNLLHANGYLTDEAFNSLNHDMTRILKVLTAIVKKLKEKINKKYS
;
A
#
# COMPACT_ATOMS: atom_id res chain seq x y z
N MET A 1 -9.60 11.72 0.71
CA MET A 1 -8.67 12.78 1.19
C MET A 1 -8.29 13.68 0.03
N THR A 2 -8.16 14.98 0.28
CA THR A 2 -7.60 15.93 -0.69
C THR A 2 -6.09 15.71 -0.81
N GLU A 3 -5.48 16.23 -1.88
CA GLU A 3 -4.03 16.13 -2.07
C GLU A 3 -3.27 16.80 -0.93
N GLU A 4 -3.74 17.96 -0.46
CA GLU A 4 -3.15 18.64 0.69
C GLU A 4 -3.23 17.81 1.96
N GLN A 5 -4.38 17.19 2.23
CA GLN A 5 -4.55 16.29 3.37
C GLN A 5 -3.60 15.10 3.29
N LYS A 6 -3.41 14.53 2.10
CA LYS A 6 -2.49 13.40 1.88
C LYS A 6 -1.04 13.77 2.15
N GLN A 7 -0.61 14.98 1.77
CA GLN A 7 0.75 15.44 2.02
C GLN A 7 1.09 15.53 3.50
N ASN A 8 0.11 15.82 4.34
CA ASN A 8 0.28 15.98 5.78
C ASN A 8 -0.11 14.74 6.58
N ALA A 9 -0.66 13.72 5.93
CA ALA A 9 -1.16 12.52 6.62
C ALA A 9 -0.03 11.52 6.88
N GLY A 10 -0.16 10.81 8.01
CA GLY A 10 0.71 9.69 8.33
C GLY A 10 0.30 8.42 7.61
N ILE A 11 1.12 7.37 7.79
CA ILE A 11 0.93 6.10 7.08
C ILE A 11 -0.42 5.43 7.39
N LEU A 12 -0.95 5.56 8.59
CA LEU A 12 -2.21 4.93 8.95
C LEU A 12 -3.37 5.49 8.13
N ASP A 13 -3.45 6.82 7.99
CA ASP A 13 -4.49 7.47 7.21
C ASP A 13 -4.29 7.26 5.71
N LEU A 14 -3.05 7.37 5.24
CA LEU A 14 -2.72 7.14 3.82
C LEU A 14 -3.07 5.72 3.39
N SER A 15 -2.68 4.72 4.19
CA SER A 15 -2.91 3.33 3.84
C SER A 15 -4.39 2.93 3.95
N PHE A 16 -5.14 3.54 4.87
CA PHE A 16 -6.58 3.30 4.96
C PHE A 16 -7.31 3.91 3.76
N ASP A 17 -7.01 5.15 3.41
CA ASP A 17 -7.57 5.80 2.22
C ASP A 17 -7.27 4.99 0.95
N PHE A 18 -6.04 4.54 0.83
CA PHE A 18 -5.62 3.70 -0.31
C PHE A 18 -6.38 2.36 -0.33
N ALA A 19 -6.56 1.72 0.82
CA ALA A 19 -7.34 0.48 0.93
C ALA A 19 -8.79 0.68 0.44
N CYS A 20 -9.38 1.83 0.74
CA CYS A 20 -10.71 2.20 0.22
C CYS A 20 -10.69 2.30 -1.30
N ARG A 21 -9.67 2.92 -1.87
CA ARG A 21 -9.53 3.02 -3.33
C ARG A 21 -9.33 1.65 -3.98
N ILE A 22 -8.53 0.79 -3.37
CA ILE A 22 -8.31 -0.59 -3.87
C ILE A 22 -9.61 -1.41 -3.78
N THR A 23 -10.41 -1.22 -2.73
CA THR A 23 -11.71 -1.87 -2.62
C THR A 23 -12.63 -1.46 -3.78
N ARG A 24 -12.66 -0.17 -4.12
CA ARG A 24 -13.43 0.32 -5.26
C ARG A 24 -12.90 -0.23 -6.60
N LEU A 25 -11.58 -0.34 -6.72
CA LEU A 25 -10.96 -0.96 -7.89
C LEU A 25 -11.38 -2.42 -8.03
N TYR A 26 -11.37 -3.17 -6.94
CA TYR A 26 -11.82 -4.56 -6.94
C TYR A 26 -13.27 -4.68 -7.42
N GLN A 27 -14.15 -3.85 -6.89
CA GLN A 27 -15.56 -3.82 -7.31
C GLN A 27 -15.71 -3.49 -8.81
N TYR A 28 -14.96 -2.51 -9.28
CA TYR A 28 -14.95 -2.15 -10.70
C TYR A 28 -14.51 -3.32 -11.58
N LEU A 29 -13.40 -3.96 -11.24
CA LEU A 29 -12.83 -5.05 -12.05
C LEU A 29 -13.70 -6.29 -12.07
N THR A 30 -14.45 -6.56 -11.00
CA THR A 30 -15.24 -7.79 -10.88
C THR A 30 -16.72 -7.62 -11.23
N GLU A 31 -17.25 -6.39 -11.14
CA GLU A 31 -18.68 -6.13 -11.30
C GLU A 31 -19.00 -5.18 -12.44
N ASP A 32 -18.29 -4.07 -12.56
CA ASP A 32 -18.68 -2.94 -13.41
C ASP A 32 -17.97 -2.92 -14.77
N SER A 33 -16.76 -3.48 -14.87
CA SER A 33 -16.00 -3.51 -16.11
C SER A 33 -16.64 -4.46 -17.13
N SER A 34 -16.59 -4.09 -18.42
CA SER A 34 -17.03 -4.97 -19.50
C SER A 34 -16.19 -6.25 -19.58
N ASP A 35 -14.89 -6.12 -19.35
CA ASP A 35 -13.95 -7.24 -19.27
C ASP A 35 -13.67 -7.54 -17.80
N LYS A 36 -14.48 -8.43 -17.23
CA LYS A 36 -14.37 -8.78 -15.81
C LYS A 36 -13.09 -9.57 -15.55
N GLU A 37 -12.39 -9.17 -14.50
CA GLU A 37 -11.12 -9.77 -14.11
C GLU A 37 -11.21 -10.29 -12.67
N PHE A 38 -10.96 -11.60 -12.45
CA PHE A 38 -11.19 -12.25 -11.17
C PHE A 38 -9.90 -12.80 -10.52
N VAL A 39 -8.76 -12.74 -11.20
CA VAL A 39 -7.52 -13.33 -10.72
C VAL A 39 -6.60 -12.26 -10.14
N MET A 40 -6.18 -11.30 -10.96
CA MET A 40 -5.32 -10.19 -10.52
C MET A 40 -6.05 -9.27 -9.54
N SER A 41 -7.36 -9.07 -9.75
CA SER A 41 -8.19 -8.25 -8.86
C SER A 41 -8.17 -8.77 -7.42
N LYS A 42 -8.22 -10.07 -7.24
CA LYS A 42 -8.15 -10.70 -5.92
C LYS A 42 -6.78 -10.45 -5.28
N GLN A 43 -5.71 -10.56 -6.04
CA GLN A 43 -4.35 -10.36 -5.54
C GLN A 43 -4.09 -8.89 -5.16
N VAL A 44 -4.51 -7.95 -6.00
CA VAL A 44 -4.34 -6.52 -5.70
C VAL A 44 -5.19 -6.12 -4.50
N TYR A 45 -6.37 -6.69 -4.34
CA TYR A 45 -7.22 -6.42 -3.19
C TYR A 45 -6.57 -6.92 -1.89
N ARG A 46 -6.09 -8.15 -1.88
CA ARG A 46 -5.40 -8.74 -0.74
C ARG A 46 -4.17 -7.93 -0.34
N SER A 47 -3.26 -7.67 -1.28
CA SER A 47 -2.02 -6.95 -0.98
C SER A 47 -2.29 -5.48 -0.64
N GLY A 48 -3.16 -4.82 -1.38
CA GLY A 48 -3.45 -3.40 -1.20
C GLY A 48 -4.11 -3.07 0.13
N THR A 49 -4.92 -3.99 0.67
CA THR A 49 -5.54 -3.81 1.99
C THR A 49 -4.62 -4.25 3.13
N SER A 50 -3.66 -5.13 2.85
CA SER A 50 -2.68 -5.62 3.84
C SER A 50 -1.66 -4.56 4.26
N ILE A 51 -1.42 -3.54 3.42
CA ILE A 51 -0.51 -2.44 3.75
C ILE A 51 -0.96 -1.78 5.07
N GLY A 52 -2.19 -1.31 5.11
CA GLY A 52 -2.75 -0.65 6.27
C GLY A 52 -2.99 -1.59 7.45
N ALA A 53 -3.39 -2.83 7.19
CA ALA A 53 -3.60 -3.81 8.24
C ALA A 53 -2.31 -4.06 9.04
N ASN A 54 -1.17 -4.22 8.37
CA ASN A 54 0.12 -4.42 9.03
C ASN A 54 0.62 -3.14 9.72
N ALA A 55 0.43 -1.99 9.10
CA ALA A 55 0.78 -0.71 9.72
C ALA A 55 -0.02 -0.49 11.01
N ARG A 56 -1.30 -0.85 11.00
CA ARG A 56 -2.15 -0.74 12.19
C ARG A 56 -1.72 -1.72 13.29
N GLU A 57 -1.37 -2.95 12.94
CA GLU A 57 -0.85 -3.93 13.91
C GLU A 57 0.45 -3.46 14.57
N ALA A 58 1.25 -2.67 13.88
CA ALA A 58 2.49 -2.13 14.42
C ALA A 58 2.26 -1.28 15.70
N LYS A 59 1.07 -0.71 15.88
CA LYS A 59 0.71 0.02 17.11
C LYS A 59 0.82 -0.87 18.36
N HIS A 60 0.66 -2.18 18.20
CA HIS A 60 0.65 -3.15 19.29
C HIS A 60 1.96 -3.92 19.38
N ALA A 61 3.00 -3.46 18.68
CA ALA A 61 4.31 -4.10 18.69
C ALA A 61 4.92 -4.06 20.11
N GLN A 62 5.52 -5.18 20.52
CA GLN A 62 6.07 -5.34 21.85
C GLN A 62 7.55 -5.00 21.95
N SER A 63 8.20 -4.72 20.82
CA SER A 63 9.62 -4.38 20.75
C SER A 63 9.90 -3.59 19.49
N ASP A 64 11.07 -2.95 19.42
CA ASP A 64 11.52 -2.28 18.19
C ASP A 64 11.65 -3.27 17.03
N ALA A 65 12.12 -4.49 17.31
CA ALA A 65 12.25 -5.54 16.30
C ALA A 65 10.88 -5.96 15.76
N ASP A 66 9.87 -6.12 16.60
CA ASP A 66 8.51 -6.46 16.19
C ASP A 66 7.89 -5.31 15.38
N PHE A 67 8.11 -4.07 15.83
CA PHE A 67 7.66 -2.86 15.11
C PHE A 67 8.25 -2.80 13.71
N LEU A 68 9.56 -3.01 13.60
CA LEU A 68 10.25 -3.08 12.30
C LEU A 68 9.72 -4.21 11.43
N ASN A 69 9.46 -5.37 12.02
CA ASN A 69 8.91 -6.52 11.29
C ASN A 69 7.56 -6.20 10.67
N LYS A 70 6.65 -5.57 11.42
CA LYS A 70 5.32 -5.18 10.92
C LYS A 70 5.41 -4.19 9.76
N TYR A 71 6.27 -3.18 9.88
CA TYR A 71 6.45 -2.21 8.79
C TYR A 71 7.19 -2.79 7.59
N SER A 72 8.07 -3.76 7.80
CA SER A 72 8.72 -4.47 6.69
C SER A 72 7.71 -5.31 5.91
N ILE A 73 6.76 -5.95 6.59
CA ILE A 73 5.66 -6.67 5.93
C ILE A 73 4.77 -5.71 5.15
N SER A 74 4.40 -4.57 5.77
CA SER A 74 3.61 -3.54 5.10
C SER A 74 4.30 -3.05 3.82
N TYR A 75 5.61 -2.83 3.87
CA TYR A 75 6.41 -2.44 2.70
C TYR A 75 6.37 -3.49 1.59
N LYS A 76 6.54 -4.76 1.95
CA LYS A 76 6.47 -5.87 0.98
C LYS A 76 5.10 -5.93 0.30
N GLU A 77 4.03 -5.74 1.07
CA GLU A 77 2.67 -5.72 0.53
C GLU A 77 2.45 -4.53 -0.40
N ALA A 78 3.04 -3.38 -0.08
CA ALA A 78 2.99 -2.21 -0.95
C ALA A 78 3.72 -2.47 -2.28
N ASP A 79 4.88 -3.09 -2.23
CA ASP A 79 5.65 -3.44 -3.42
C ASP A 79 4.89 -4.46 -4.29
N GLU A 80 4.27 -5.47 -3.67
CA GLU A 80 3.43 -6.43 -4.39
C GLU A 80 2.23 -5.74 -5.04
N THR A 81 1.60 -4.80 -4.34
CA THR A 81 0.46 -4.04 -4.87
C THR A 81 0.88 -3.23 -6.11
N ASP A 82 2.04 -2.60 -6.05
CA ASP A 82 2.61 -1.88 -7.20
C ASP A 82 2.78 -2.80 -8.40
N TYR A 83 3.27 -4.00 -8.18
CA TYR A 83 3.39 -5.01 -9.24
C TYR A 83 2.03 -5.31 -9.89
N TRP A 84 1.00 -5.59 -9.08
CA TRP A 84 -0.33 -5.92 -9.62
C TRP A 84 -0.96 -4.76 -10.37
N LEU A 85 -0.79 -3.53 -9.88
CA LEU A 85 -1.30 -2.34 -10.57
C LEU A 85 -0.64 -2.16 -11.94
N ASN A 86 0.66 -2.36 -12.01
CA ASN A 86 1.41 -2.29 -13.27
C ASN A 86 0.96 -3.40 -14.24
N LEU A 87 0.74 -4.61 -13.73
CA LEU A 87 0.32 -5.74 -14.56
C LEU A 87 -1.11 -5.52 -15.11
N LEU A 88 -2.02 -5.03 -14.28
CA LEU A 88 -3.38 -4.67 -14.71
C LEU A 88 -3.34 -3.59 -15.79
N HIS A 89 -2.51 -2.58 -15.62
CA HIS A 89 -2.36 -1.49 -16.59
C HIS A 89 -1.78 -1.99 -17.91
N ALA A 90 -0.71 -2.78 -17.85
CA ALA A 90 -0.05 -3.31 -19.03
C ALA A 90 -0.96 -4.21 -19.87
N ASN A 91 -1.96 -4.83 -19.25
CA ASN A 91 -2.89 -5.74 -19.91
C ASN A 91 -4.25 -5.11 -20.23
N GLY A 92 -4.35 -3.79 -20.12
CA GLY A 92 -5.53 -3.05 -20.57
C GLY A 92 -6.71 -3.03 -19.61
N TYR A 93 -6.55 -3.48 -18.37
CA TYR A 93 -7.61 -3.46 -17.37
C TYR A 93 -7.74 -2.11 -16.64
N LEU A 94 -6.72 -1.27 -16.73
CA LEU A 94 -6.73 0.09 -16.17
C LEU A 94 -6.41 1.07 -17.29
N THR A 95 -7.17 2.17 -17.35
CA THR A 95 -6.82 3.29 -18.21
C THR A 95 -5.56 3.96 -17.70
N ASP A 96 -4.86 4.72 -18.56
CA ASP A 96 -3.69 5.50 -18.16
C ASP A 96 -4.05 6.46 -17.03
N GLU A 97 -5.20 7.10 -17.10
CA GLU A 97 -5.67 8.05 -16.10
C GLU A 97 -5.88 7.38 -14.74
N ALA A 98 -6.59 6.25 -14.71
CA ALA A 98 -6.84 5.51 -13.48
C ALA A 98 -5.55 4.96 -12.88
N PHE A 99 -4.67 4.40 -13.71
CA PHE A 99 -3.38 3.91 -13.28
C PHE A 99 -2.53 5.03 -12.67
N ASN A 100 -2.41 6.16 -13.36
CA ASN A 100 -1.61 7.29 -12.89
C ASN A 100 -2.09 7.82 -11.54
N SER A 101 -3.41 7.88 -11.35
CA SER A 101 -4.01 8.31 -10.08
C SER A 101 -3.66 7.37 -8.93
N LEU A 102 -3.80 6.06 -9.14
CA LEU A 102 -3.47 5.05 -8.13
C LEU A 102 -1.96 4.99 -7.87
N ASN A 103 -1.17 5.08 -8.93
CA ASN A 103 0.29 5.05 -8.84
C ASN A 103 0.85 6.25 -8.07
N HIS A 104 0.21 7.40 -8.16
CA HIS A 104 0.59 8.58 -7.39
C HIS A 104 0.48 8.31 -5.88
N ASP A 105 -0.63 7.72 -5.44
CA ASP A 105 -0.81 7.32 -4.04
C ASP A 105 0.16 6.21 -3.65
N MET A 106 0.36 5.23 -4.53
CA MET A 106 1.28 4.11 -4.29
C MET A 106 2.71 4.59 -4.08
N THR A 107 3.17 5.52 -4.92
CA THR A 107 4.51 6.10 -4.81
C THR A 107 4.70 6.82 -3.47
N ARG A 108 3.68 7.56 -3.03
CA ARG A 108 3.72 8.25 -1.74
C ARG A 108 3.83 7.27 -0.58
N ILE A 109 3.01 6.21 -0.60
CA ILE A 109 3.02 5.18 0.43
C ILE A 109 4.38 4.48 0.50
N LEU A 110 4.95 4.12 -0.66
CA LEU A 110 6.26 3.48 -0.71
C LEU A 110 7.36 4.37 -0.13
N LYS A 111 7.32 5.66 -0.42
CA LYS A 111 8.30 6.62 0.15
C LYS A 111 8.18 6.71 1.67
N VAL A 112 6.96 6.81 2.19
CA VAL A 112 6.74 6.91 3.64
C VAL A 112 7.19 5.62 4.32
N LEU A 113 6.84 4.46 3.80
CA LEU A 113 7.24 3.17 4.35
C LEU A 113 8.75 2.98 4.32
N THR A 114 9.40 3.35 3.22
CA THR A 114 10.87 3.30 3.11
C THR A 114 11.53 4.14 4.20
N ALA A 115 11.02 5.34 4.45
CA ALA A 115 11.54 6.22 5.48
C ALA A 115 11.36 5.64 6.89
N ILE A 116 10.18 5.05 7.17
CA ILE A 116 9.89 4.42 8.46
C ILE A 116 10.83 3.25 8.72
N VAL A 117 10.96 2.34 7.74
CA VAL A 117 11.82 1.15 7.85
C VAL A 117 13.28 1.56 8.05
N LYS A 118 13.75 2.55 7.31
CA LYS A 118 15.11 3.06 7.43
C LYS A 118 15.38 3.61 8.83
N LYS A 119 14.47 4.44 9.36
CA LYS A 119 14.62 5.02 10.71
C LYS A 119 14.63 3.95 11.80
N LEU A 120 13.79 2.93 11.66
CA LEU A 120 13.72 1.83 12.62
C LEU A 120 15.00 1.01 12.62
N LYS A 121 15.56 0.71 11.44
CA LYS A 121 16.84 0.01 11.31
C LYS A 121 17.98 0.80 11.95
N GLU A 122 18.03 2.11 11.71
CA GLU A 122 19.03 2.99 12.31
C GLU A 122 18.91 3.01 13.84
N LYS A 123 17.70 3.11 14.37
CA LYS A 123 17.43 3.11 15.81
C LYS A 123 17.90 1.81 16.45
N ILE A 124 17.61 0.67 15.84
CA ILE A 124 18.02 -0.64 16.35
C ILE A 124 19.55 -0.78 16.30
N ASN A 125 20.18 -0.37 15.22
CA ASN A 125 21.65 -0.45 15.08
C ASN A 125 22.36 0.43 16.13
N LYS A 126 21.86 1.62 16.40
CA LYS A 126 22.44 2.50 17.45
C LYS A 126 22.34 1.88 18.84
N LYS A 127 21.21 1.21 19.13
CA LYS A 127 20.96 0.60 20.43
C LYS A 127 21.94 -0.54 20.73
N TYR A 128 22.40 -1.24 19.71
CA TYR A 128 23.25 -2.43 19.84
C TYR A 128 24.68 -2.25 19.34
N SER A 129 25.06 -1.03 18.97
CA SER A 129 26.43 -0.73 18.51
C SER A 129 27.35 -0.26 19.63
#